data_afaa9137f508177a596e6ead1d8e1056
#
_entry.id   afaa9137f508177a596e6ead1d8e1056
#
_cell.length_a   1.000
_cell.length_b   1.000
_cell.length_c   1.000
_cell.angle_alpha   90.00
_cell.angle_beta   90.00
_cell.angle_gamma   90.00
#
_symmetry.space_group_name_H-M   'P 1'
#
loop_
_entity.id
_entity.type
_entity.pdbx_description
1 polymer ?
#
loop_
_entity_poly.entity_id
_entity_poly.type
_entity_poly.pdbx_seq_one_letter_code
_entity_poly.pdbx_strand_id
1 'polypeptide(L)'
;MTDPRRYLLYGSERYALAILRPLQEAVRARGGETAWFFDGPGAEDLVEGERLLTVSQVRAWKPLAVLTPGNHLPHFFPGVKVEVFHGFDAGKPRHIYIRGFFDLYCTTGPRDTAQFQALAERLGHFAVTETGWPKLDPFMREIAGPLPQVRKPPVILYHSTFSPSWSAAETLHEEVRRLSRDGRWRWIVTFHPKMNPETRARYLALQNEHLEFAGNDNILELFPQVDMMCSDTSSALSEFLLTGKPVVTFKNRRPGPQLIDIDDPAQFEGAIERALARPPELLQAIRDYADAIHPSRDGRSSERVLDAIDAFVARGSRNRRRKPLNLWRKLRLRRRIGYWGPA
;
A
#
# COMPACT_ATOMS: atom_id res chain seq x y z
N MET A 1 24.18 -28.59 8.55
CA MET A 1 23.52 -27.28 8.60
C MET A 1 22.92 -27.03 7.23
N THR A 2 21.62 -26.89 7.11
CA THR A 2 20.96 -26.51 5.83
C THR A 2 21.38 -25.10 5.50
N ASP A 3 21.77 -24.85 4.23
CA ASP A 3 22.12 -23.51 3.72
C ASP A 3 20.98 -22.53 4.04
N PRO A 4 21.27 -21.33 4.58
CA PRO A 4 20.23 -20.36 4.92
C PRO A 4 19.42 -20.00 3.69
N ARG A 5 18.10 -19.89 3.85
CA ARG A 5 17.20 -19.48 2.75
C ARG A 5 17.44 -18.01 2.39
N ARG A 6 17.70 -17.75 1.15
CA ARG A 6 18.06 -16.41 0.62
C ARG A 6 16.93 -15.78 -0.16
N TYR A 7 16.61 -14.53 0.16
CA TYR A 7 15.52 -13.79 -0.46
C TYR A 7 16.01 -12.43 -1.00
N LEU A 8 15.88 -12.21 -2.31
CA LEU A 8 16.22 -10.93 -2.94
C LEU A 8 15.01 -9.99 -2.89
N LEU A 9 15.23 -8.80 -2.34
CA LEU A 9 14.26 -7.73 -2.30
C LEU A 9 14.56 -6.76 -3.45
N TYR A 10 13.66 -6.69 -4.44
CA TYR A 10 13.85 -5.87 -5.63
C TYR A 10 12.97 -4.64 -5.61
N GLY A 11 13.60 -3.46 -5.66
CA GLY A 11 12.95 -2.16 -5.75
C GLY A 11 13.41 -1.37 -6.97
N SER A 12 12.50 -0.57 -7.51
CA SER A 12 12.76 0.39 -8.58
C SER A 12 12.16 1.77 -8.29
N GLU A 13 11.50 1.91 -7.15
CA GLU A 13 10.85 3.12 -6.67
C GLU A 13 10.94 3.17 -5.15
N ARG A 14 11.06 4.36 -4.58
CA ARG A 14 11.26 4.56 -3.12
C ARG A 14 10.20 3.89 -2.25
N TYR A 15 8.94 3.82 -2.70
CA TYR A 15 7.86 3.15 -1.95
C TYR A 15 8.12 1.66 -1.70
N ALA A 16 9.00 1.02 -2.48
CA ALA A 16 9.35 -0.39 -2.29
C ALA A 16 9.98 -0.67 -0.93
N LEU A 17 10.69 0.31 -0.35
CA LEU A 17 11.31 0.18 0.95
C LEU A 17 10.28 -0.09 2.05
N ALA A 18 9.23 0.74 2.13
CA ALA A 18 8.18 0.60 3.13
C ALA A 18 7.42 -0.74 3.03
N ILE A 19 7.36 -1.32 1.81
CA ILE A 19 6.64 -2.59 1.57
C ILE A 19 7.53 -3.80 1.88
N LEU A 20 8.83 -3.71 1.54
CA LEU A 20 9.73 -4.86 1.62
C LEU A 20 10.50 -4.94 2.94
N ARG A 21 10.61 -3.85 3.74
CA ARG A 21 11.25 -3.89 5.07
C ARG A 21 10.58 -4.87 6.03
N PRO A 22 9.24 -4.93 6.18
CA PRO A 22 8.61 -5.94 7.01
C PRO A 22 8.90 -7.39 6.55
N LEU A 23 9.03 -7.61 5.23
CA LEU A 23 9.45 -8.91 4.71
C LEU A 23 10.90 -9.24 5.06
N GLN A 24 11.81 -8.25 5.01
CA GLN A 24 13.19 -8.41 5.45
C GLN A 24 13.26 -8.85 6.92
N GLU A 25 12.49 -8.20 7.78
CA GLU A 25 12.39 -8.54 9.21
C GLU A 25 11.86 -9.97 9.41
N ALA A 26 10.78 -10.33 8.71
CA ALA A 26 10.20 -11.66 8.79
C ALA A 26 11.16 -12.77 8.31
N VAL A 27 11.93 -12.53 7.23
CA VAL A 27 12.95 -13.46 6.76
C VAL A 27 14.04 -13.65 7.80
N ARG A 28 14.56 -12.56 8.38
CA ARG A 28 15.60 -12.60 9.44
C ARG A 28 15.11 -13.30 10.69
N ALA A 29 13.87 -13.06 11.09
CA ALA A 29 13.23 -13.73 12.23
C ALA A 29 13.13 -15.25 12.04
N ARG A 30 13.07 -15.74 10.79
CA ARG A 30 13.11 -17.17 10.43
C ARG A 30 14.53 -17.72 10.20
N GLY A 31 15.58 -16.93 10.50
CA GLY A 31 16.97 -17.32 10.27
C GLY A 31 17.40 -17.34 8.80
N GLY A 32 16.63 -16.69 7.91
CA GLY A 32 16.99 -16.52 6.51
C GLY A 32 17.85 -15.29 6.24
N GLU A 33 18.39 -15.20 5.05
CA GLU A 33 19.22 -14.09 4.57
C GLU A 33 18.45 -13.24 3.55
N THR A 34 18.66 -11.93 3.61
CA THR A 34 18.12 -10.99 2.62
C THR A 34 19.21 -10.16 1.98
N ALA A 35 19.04 -9.85 0.71
CA ALA A 35 19.82 -8.81 0.03
C ALA A 35 18.88 -7.95 -0.82
N TRP A 36 19.29 -6.72 -1.08
CA TRP A 36 18.56 -5.79 -1.92
C TRP A 36 19.21 -5.65 -3.29
N PHE A 37 18.39 -5.55 -4.33
CA PHE A 37 18.80 -5.01 -5.61
C PHE A 37 17.87 -3.85 -5.96
N PHE A 38 18.44 -2.67 -6.17
CA PHE A 38 17.67 -1.45 -6.39
C PHE A 38 18.15 -0.76 -7.66
N ASP A 39 17.27 -0.50 -8.62
CA ASP A 39 17.60 0.10 -9.91
C ASP A 39 16.86 1.44 -10.17
N GLY A 40 16.53 2.16 -9.09
CA GLY A 40 15.81 3.43 -9.13
C GLY A 40 16.00 4.26 -7.86
N PRO A 41 15.20 5.33 -7.70
CA PRO A 41 15.26 6.21 -6.53
C PRO A 41 14.88 5.46 -5.23
N GLY A 42 15.58 5.76 -4.13
CA GLY A 42 15.47 5.09 -2.84
C GLY A 42 16.62 4.13 -2.55
N ALA A 43 17.53 3.93 -3.50
CA ALA A 43 18.72 3.11 -3.28
C ALA A 43 19.68 3.71 -2.23
N GLU A 44 19.65 5.02 -2.08
CA GLU A 44 20.38 5.80 -1.09
C GLU A 44 19.92 5.58 0.35
N ASP A 45 18.69 5.10 0.54
CA ASP A 45 18.11 4.83 1.86
C ASP A 45 18.46 3.41 2.40
N LEU A 46 19.24 2.63 1.65
CA LEU A 46 19.70 1.30 2.04
C LEU A 46 21.05 1.35 2.72
N VAL A 47 21.20 0.53 3.76
CA VAL A 47 22.47 0.41 4.49
C VAL A 47 23.53 -0.22 3.57
N GLU A 48 24.76 0.27 3.64
CA GLU A 48 25.91 -0.32 2.95
C GLU A 48 26.07 -1.79 3.38
N GLY A 49 26.30 -2.67 2.41
CA GLY A 49 26.39 -4.12 2.64
C GLY A 49 25.06 -4.89 2.51
N GLU A 50 23.91 -4.23 2.57
CA GLU A 50 22.63 -4.88 2.27
C GLU A 50 22.39 -5.05 0.76
N ARG A 51 23.13 -4.36 -0.11
CA ARG A 51 22.89 -4.30 -1.55
C ARG A 51 23.81 -5.23 -2.36
N LEU A 52 23.20 -5.90 -3.33
CA LEU A 52 23.91 -6.47 -4.46
C LEU A 52 23.85 -5.46 -5.62
N LEU A 53 25.02 -5.05 -6.10
CA LEU A 53 25.14 -3.96 -7.07
C LEU A 53 25.10 -4.43 -8.52
N THR A 54 25.40 -5.71 -8.76
CA THR A 54 25.48 -6.29 -10.09
C THR A 54 24.62 -7.54 -10.24
N VAL A 55 24.19 -7.82 -11.47
CA VAL A 55 23.47 -9.05 -11.79
C VAL A 55 24.32 -10.28 -11.50
N SER A 56 25.63 -10.20 -11.70
CA SER A 56 26.56 -11.30 -11.40
C SER A 56 26.56 -11.65 -9.92
N GLN A 57 26.54 -10.64 -9.03
CA GLN A 57 26.39 -10.86 -7.59
C GLN A 57 25.07 -11.53 -7.25
N VAL A 58 23.93 -11.08 -7.82
CA VAL A 58 22.61 -11.72 -7.63
C VAL A 58 22.64 -13.20 -8.05
N ARG A 59 23.24 -13.48 -9.20
CA ARG A 59 23.32 -14.84 -9.72
C ARG A 59 24.21 -15.74 -8.86
N ALA A 60 25.33 -15.22 -8.37
CA ALA A 60 26.23 -15.94 -7.46
C ALA A 60 25.58 -16.18 -6.09
N TRP A 61 24.76 -15.24 -5.63
CA TRP A 61 24.05 -15.32 -4.35
C TRP A 61 22.89 -16.33 -4.35
N LYS A 62 22.34 -16.66 -5.54
CA LYS A 62 21.32 -17.70 -5.76
C LYS A 62 20.09 -17.58 -4.84
N PRO A 63 19.31 -16.48 -4.91
CA PRO A 63 18.13 -16.36 -4.08
C PRO A 63 17.10 -17.44 -4.37
N LEU A 64 16.44 -17.95 -3.32
CA LEU A 64 15.28 -18.84 -3.41
C LEU A 64 14.10 -18.13 -4.09
N ALA A 65 13.89 -16.88 -3.73
CA ALA A 65 12.84 -16.03 -4.28
C ALA A 65 13.30 -14.58 -4.44
N VAL A 66 12.67 -13.89 -5.41
CA VAL A 66 12.82 -12.45 -5.64
C VAL A 66 11.46 -11.81 -5.42
N LEU A 67 11.36 -10.92 -4.43
CA LEU A 67 10.14 -10.24 -4.03
C LEU A 67 10.15 -8.79 -4.52
N THR A 68 9.04 -8.33 -5.06
CA THR A 68 8.89 -6.93 -5.50
C THR A 68 7.44 -6.46 -5.35
N PRO A 69 7.21 -5.19 -5.00
CA PRO A 69 5.87 -4.59 -5.05
C PRO A 69 5.50 -4.09 -6.44
N GLY A 70 6.48 -3.99 -7.34
CA GLY A 70 6.29 -3.54 -8.71
C GLY A 70 5.88 -4.66 -9.65
N ASN A 71 5.12 -4.34 -10.68
CA ASN A 71 4.58 -5.31 -11.63
C ASN A 71 5.56 -5.69 -12.77
N HIS A 72 6.86 -5.53 -12.54
CA HIS A 72 7.93 -6.00 -13.42
C HIS A 72 9.19 -6.30 -12.60
N LEU A 73 9.97 -7.25 -13.12
CA LEU A 73 11.19 -7.67 -12.44
C LEU A 73 12.14 -8.32 -13.45
N PRO A 74 13.48 -8.25 -13.25
CA PRO A 74 14.45 -8.84 -14.14
C PRO A 74 14.29 -10.36 -14.25
N HIS A 75 13.93 -10.83 -15.45
CA HIS A 75 13.65 -12.25 -15.69
C HIS A 75 14.90 -13.16 -15.56
N PHE A 76 16.09 -12.57 -15.65
CA PHE A 76 17.40 -13.23 -15.54
C PHE A 76 17.89 -13.38 -14.09
N PHE A 77 17.18 -12.84 -13.08
CA PHE A 77 17.45 -13.16 -11.69
C PHE A 77 17.01 -14.60 -11.39
N PRO A 78 17.78 -15.41 -10.67
CA PRO A 78 17.37 -16.76 -10.27
C PRO A 78 16.24 -16.71 -9.20
N GLY A 79 15.66 -17.87 -8.89
CA GLY A 79 14.62 -18.03 -7.86
C GLY A 79 13.20 -17.72 -8.33
N VAL A 80 12.23 -17.95 -7.44
CA VAL A 80 10.80 -17.71 -7.64
C VAL A 80 10.52 -16.21 -7.72
N LYS A 81 9.76 -15.75 -8.71
CA LYS A 81 9.39 -14.32 -8.87
C LYS A 81 8.05 -14.06 -8.19
N VAL A 82 8.05 -13.22 -7.15
CA VAL A 82 6.91 -12.96 -6.29
C VAL A 82 6.50 -11.49 -6.36
N GLU A 83 5.24 -11.23 -6.67
CA GLU A 83 4.65 -9.88 -6.57
C GLU A 83 3.88 -9.76 -5.25
N VAL A 84 4.17 -8.69 -4.48
CA VAL A 84 3.53 -8.38 -3.20
C VAL A 84 2.71 -7.08 -3.24
N PHE A 85 2.51 -6.53 -4.45
CA PHE A 85 1.76 -5.32 -4.75
C PHE A 85 2.26 -4.04 -4.05
N HIS A 86 1.76 -2.89 -4.52
CA HIS A 86 2.16 -1.57 -3.99
C HIS A 86 0.98 -0.72 -3.52
N GLY A 87 -0.20 -1.33 -3.37
CA GLY A 87 -1.41 -0.66 -2.88
C GLY A 87 -2.64 -1.52 -3.05
N PHE A 88 -3.76 -1.01 -2.53
CA PHE A 88 -5.08 -1.58 -2.78
C PHE A 88 -5.58 -1.12 -4.14
N ASP A 89 -5.50 -1.99 -5.12
CA ASP A 89 -5.83 -1.67 -6.51
C ASP A 89 -7.29 -1.87 -6.86
N ALA A 90 -8.11 -2.17 -5.86
CA ALA A 90 -9.52 -2.43 -6.03
C ALA A 90 -10.21 -1.41 -6.95
N GLY A 91 -10.47 -1.84 -8.16
CA GLY A 91 -11.27 -1.11 -9.14
C GLY A 91 -10.52 -0.15 -10.07
N LYS A 92 -9.19 -0.15 -10.13
CA LYS A 92 -8.48 0.53 -11.23
C LYS A 92 -8.35 -0.44 -12.40
N PRO A 93 -8.98 -0.19 -13.58
CA PRO A 93 -9.06 -1.15 -14.70
C PRO A 93 -7.72 -1.65 -15.23
N ARG A 94 -6.62 -0.95 -14.93
CA ARG A 94 -5.28 -1.26 -15.43
C ARG A 94 -4.39 -2.01 -14.44
N HIS A 95 -4.84 -2.26 -13.22
CA HIS A 95 -4.02 -2.93 -12.19
C HIS A 95 -4.02 -4.45 -12.32
N ILE A 96 -5.05 -5.04 -12.92
CA ILE A 96 -5.16 -6.47 -13.18
C ILE A 96 -4.50 -6.82 -14.53
N TYR A 97 -3.32 -6.28 -14.78
CA TYR A 97 -2.61 -6.56 -16.04
C TYR A 97 -1.44 -7.51 -15.81
N ILE A 98 -1.65 -8.79 -16.14
CA ILE A 98 -0.61 -9.83 -16.02
C ILE A 98 0.48 -9.62 -17.08
N ARG A 99 1.65 -9.18 -16.64
CA ARG A 99 2.81 -8.96 -17.50
C ARG A 99 3.63 -10.22 -17.77
N GLY A 100 3.33 -11.33 -17.10
CA GLY A 100 3.97 -12.63 -17.32
C GLY A 100 5.40 -12.73 -16.77
N PHE A 101 5.77 -11.94 -15.78
CA PHE A 101 7.06 -12.06 -15.11
C PHE A 101 7.02 -12.97 -13.89
N PHE A 102 5.91 -12.98 -13.18
CA PHE A 102 5.79 -13.60 -11.86
C PHE A 102 5.42 -15.08 -11.92
N ASP A 103 5.83 -15.79 -10.88
CA ASP A 103 5.48 -17.17 -10.59
C ASP A 103 4.37 -17.24 -9.54
N LEU A 104 4.37 -16.27 -8.61
CA LEU A 104 3.45 -16.18 -7.49
C LEU A 104 3.00 -14.73 -7.30
N TYR A 105 1.69 -14.53 -7.16
CA TYR A 105 1.07 -13.29 -6.75
C TYR A 105 0.54 -13.44 -5.33
N CYS A 106 1.04 -12.60 -4.40
CA CYS A 106 0.61 -12.55 -3.00
C CYS A 106 -0.39 -11.41 -2.84
N THR A 107 -1.68 -11.74 -2.93
CA THR A 107 -2.77 -10.75 -2.95
C THR A 107 -3.12 -10.24 -1.56
N THR A 108 -3.70 -9.03 -1.52
CA THR A 108 -3.97 -8.31 -0.28
C THR A 108 -5.22 -8.77 0.44
N GLY A 109 -6.23 -9.25 -0.28
CA GLY A 109 -7.50 -9.70 0.28
C GLY A 109 -8.42 -10.36 -0.75
N PRO A 110 -9.63 -10.80 -0.34
CA PRO A 110 -10.53 -11.64 -1.14
C PRO A 110 -10.89 -11.03 -2.50
N ARG A 111 -11.09 -9.70 -2.55
CA ARG A 111 -11.48 -9.01 -3.78
C ARG A 111 -10.45 -9.16 -4.88
N ASP A 112 -9.18 -8.95 -4.55
CA ASP A 112 -8.08 -9.08 -5.52
C ASP A 112 -7.79 -10.56 -5.78
N THR A 113 -7.85 -11.39 -4.74
CA THR A 113 -7.60 -12.82 -4.84
C THR A 113 -8.52 -13.47 -5.86
N ALA A 114 -9.83 -13.22 -5.81
CA ALA A 114 -10.79 -13.78 -6.75
C ALA A 114 -10.47 -13.42 -8.21
N GLN A 115 -10.09 -12.17 -8.46
CA GLN A 115 -9.75 -11.69 -9.80
C GLN A 115 -8.45 -12.32 -10.33
N PHE A 116 -7.42 -12.39 -9.48
CA PHE A 116 -6.14 -12.99 -9.86
C PHE A 116 -6.24 -14.51 -10.02
N GLN A 117 -7.07 -15.20 -9.23
CA GLN A 117 -7.34 -16.64 -9.39
C GLN A 117 -8.00 -16.96 -10.73
N ALA A 118 -9.03 -16.22 -11.13
CA ALA A 118 -9.67 -16.39 -12.44
C ALA A 118 -8.66 -16.20 -13.60
N LEU A 119 -7.71 -15.27 -13.44
CA LEU A 119 -6.63 -15.09 -14.40
C LEU A 119 -5.61 -16.23 -14.36
N ALA A 120 -5.28 -16.76 -13.18
CA ALA A 120 -4.37 -17.88 -13.02
C ALA A 120 -4.90 -19.14 -13.67
N GLU A 121 -6.18 -19.46 -13.51
CA GLU A 121 -6.87 -20.57 -14.17
C GLU A 121 -6.81 -20.45 -15.70
N ARG A 122 -7.13 -19.27 -16.22
CA ARG A 122 -7.13 -18.99 -17.66
C ARG A 122 -5.73 -19.07 -18.27
N LEU A 123 -4.73 -18.46 -17.61
CA LEU A 123 -3.37 -18.31 -18.15
C LEU A 123 -2.45 -19.48 -17.79
N GLY A 124 -2.59 -20.08 -16.62
CA GLY A 124 -1.94 -21.33 -16.21
C GLY A 124 -0.45 -21.24 -15.89
N HIS A 125 0.17 -20.05 -15.88
CA HIS A 125 1.62 -19.92 -15.70
C HIS A 125 2.06 -19.28 -14.38
N PHE A 126 1.13 -18.93 -13.49
CA PHE A 126 1.41 -18.42 -12.15
C PHE A 126 0.42 -18.97 -11.13
N ALA A 127 0.77 -18.82 -9.86
CA ALA A 127 -0.10 -19.13 -8.73
C ALA A 127 -0.52 -17.84 -8.01
N VAL A 128 -1.58 -17.93 -7.21
CA VAL A 128 -2.11 -16.85 -6.40
C VAL A 128 -2.32 -17.35 -4.98
N THR A 129 -1.91 -16.54 -4.01
CA THR A 129 -2.16 -16.80 -2.58
C THR A 129 -2.54 -15.49 -1.90
N GLU A 130 -3.64 -15.49 -1.16
CA GLU A 130 -4.00 -14.38 -0.30
C GLU A 130 -3.09 -14.36 0.93
N THR A 131 -2.41 -13.25 1.16
CA THR A 131 -1.42 -13.12 2.24
C THR A 131 -1.66 -11.90 3.13
N GLY A 132 -2.46 -10.96 2.66
CA GLY A 132 -2.43 -9.60 3.18
C GLY A 132 -1.27 -8.79 2.56
N TRP A 133 -1.10 -7.56 3.04
CA TRP A 133 -0.11 -6.63 2.50
C TRP A 133 1.00 -6.32 3.50
N PRO A 134 2.24 -6.74 3.24
CA PRO A 134 3.38 -6.61 4.16
C PRO A 134 3.62 -5.20 4.73
N LYS A 135 3.41 -4.16 3.90
CA LYS A 135 3.53 -2.75 4.34
C LYS A 135 2.75 -2.46 5.62
N LEU A 136 1.61 -3.11 5.78
CA LEU A 136 0.70 -2.84 6.89
C LEU A 136 1.03 -3.63 8.16
N ASP A 137 1.95 -4.58 8.14
CA ASP A 137 2.22 -5.41 9.31
C ASP A 137 2.59 -4.62 10.57
N PRO A 138 3.50 -3.62 10.53
CA PRO A 138 3.80 -2.81 11.71
C PRO A 138 2.56 -2.03 12.18
N PHE A 139 1.84 -1.41 11.24
CA PHE A 139 0.66 -0.62 11.51
C PHE A 139 -0.48 -1.46 12.12
N MET A 140 -0.76 -2.66 11.60
CA MET A 140 -1.78 -3.55 12.13
C MET A 140 -1.47 -4.02 13.55
N ARG A 141 -0.20 -4.24 13.88
CA ARG A 141 0.22 -4.56 15.25
C ARG A 141 -0.01 -3.39 16.21
N GLU A 142 0.21 -2.17 15.74
CA GLU A 142 0.01 -0.95 16.53
C GLU A 142 -1.48 -0.69 16.84
N ILE A 143 -2.35 -0.87 15.85
CA ILE A 143 -3.79 -0.61 16.00
C ILE A 143 -4.59 -1.84 16.46
N ALA A 144 -3.93 -2.93 16.85
CA ALA A 144 -4.59 -4.14 17.32
C ALA A 144 -5.51 -3.85 18.52
N GLY A 145 -6.76 -4.31 18.44
CA GLY A 145 -7.72 -4.13 19.52
C GLY A 145 -9.05 -3.48 19.08
N PRO A 146 -9.90 -3.15 20.05
CA PRO A 146 -11.18 -2.52 19.77
C PRO A 146 -11.01 -1.07 19.28
N LEU A 147 -11.99 -0.60 18.51
CA LEU A 147 -12.01 0.78 18.03
C LEU A 147 -11.99 1.76 19.24
N PRO A 148 -11.00 2.67 19.32
CA PRO A 148 -10.90 3.60 20.44
C PRO A 148 -12.11 4.53 20.56
N GLN A 149 -12.41 4.99 21.76
CA GLN A 149 -13.40 6.05 21.96
C GLN A 149 -12.97 7.33 21.26
N VAL A 150 -13.93 8.14 20.84
CA VAL A 150 -13.67 9.46 20.26
C VAL A 150 -13.03 10.36 21.32
N ARG A 151 -11.95 11.02 20.95
CA ARG A 151 -11.21 11.96 21.82
C ARG A 151 -12.03 13.17 22.19
N LYS A 152 -11.59 13.88 23.18
CA LYS A 152 -12.21 15.15 23.63
C LYS A 152 -11.12 16.22 23.76
N PRO A 153 -11.03 17.19 22.83
CA PRO A 153 -11.83 17.30 21.59
C PRO A 153 -11.46 16.22 20.57
N PRO A 154 -12.39 15.88 19.65
CA PRO A 154 -12.12 14.97 18.53
C PRO A 154 -11.00 15.48 17.63
N VAL A 155 -10.19 14.55 17.07
CA VAL A 155 -9.10 14.86 16.15
C VAL A 155 -9.46 14.41 14.74
N ILE A 156 -9.44 15.33 13.79
CA ILE A 156 -9.80 15.11 12.38
C ILE A 156 -8.54 15.17 11.53
N LEU A 157 -8.31 14.14 10.72
CA LEU A 157 -7.30 14.17 9.67
C LEU A 157 -7.91 14.71 8.38
N TYR A 158 -7.40 15.81 7.86
CA TYR A 158 -7.75 16.29 6.53
C TYR A 158 -6.63 15.96 5.56
N HIS A 159 -6.93 15.12 4.57
CA HIS A 159 -5.99 14.71 3.53
C HIS A 159 -6.61 14.80 2.15
N SER A 160 -5.98 15.50 1.22
CA SER A 160 -6.46 15.63 -0.16
C SER A 160 -5.44 15.13 -1.18
N THR A 161 -5.94 14.57 -2.28
CA THR A 161 -5.12 14.17 -3.42
C THR A 161 -4.55 15.39 -4.15
N PHE A 162 -3.47 15.20 -4.88
CA PHE A 162 -2.79 16.27 -5.62
C PHE A 162 -3.37 16.54 -7.01
N SER A 163 -4.23 15.65 -7.53
CA SER A 163 -4.81 15.79 -8.87
C SER A 163 -5.91 16.86 -8.87
N PRO A 164 -5.78 17.99 -9.58
CA PRO A 164 -6.71 19.11 -9.48
C PRO A 164 -8.18 18.75 -9.72
N SER A 165 -8.44 17.85 -10.68
CA SER A 165 -9.80 17.39 -11.00
C SER A 165 -10.42 16.44 -9.95
N TRP A 166 -9.67 16.05 -8.93
CA TRP A 166 -10.09 15.09 -7.88
C TRP A 166 -9.90 15.64 -6.48
N SER A 167 -9.12 16.71 -6.35
CA SER A 167 -8.80 17.35 -5.10
C SER A 167 -9.96 18.19 -4.58
N ALA A 168 -10.32 18.00 -3.32
CA ALA A 168 -11.26 18.84 -2.58
C ALA A 168 -10.59 20.04 -1.91
N ALA A 169 -9.27 20.15 -1.97
CA ALA A 169 -8.52 21.11 -1.18
C ALA A 169 -8.93 22.57 -1.44
N GLU A 170 -9.13 22.94 -2.69
CA GLU A 170 -9.54 24.30 -3.02
C GLU A 170 -10.99 24.59 -2.58
N THR A 171 -11.89 23.64 -2.82
CA THR A 171 -13.33 23.80 -2.53
C THR A 171 -13.62 23.82 -1.04
N LEU A 172 -12.94 23.00 -0.24
CA LEU A 172 -13.18 22.89 1.19
C LEU A 172 -12.28 23.82 2.03
N HIS A 173 -11.41 24.62 1.43
CA HIS A 173 -10.48 25.49 2.14
C HIS A 173 -11.17 26.41 3.15
N GLU A 174 -12.25 27.10 2.74
CA GLU A 174 -12.96 28.04 3.62
C GLU A 174 -13.69 27.32 4.76
N GLU A 175 -14.25 26.13 4.51
CA GLU A 175 -14.87 25.33 5.56
C GLU A 175 -13.84 24.85 6.59
N VAL A 176 -12.69 24.34 6.13
CA VAL A 176 -11.60 23.95 7.04
C VAL A 176 -11.10 25.15 7.84
N ARG A 177 -10.93 26.33 7.20
CA ARG A 177 -10.56 27.57 7.86
C ARG A 177 -11.57 27.98 8.94
N ARG A 178 -12.86 27.93 8.64
CA ARG A 178 -13.95 28.29 9.55
C ARG A 178 -14.00 27.31 10.73
N LEU A 179 -14.07 26.03 10.46
CA LEU A 179 -14.27 24.99 11.46
C LEU A 179 -13.04 24.76 12.37
N SER A 180 -11.84 25.05 11.86
CA SER A 180 -10.63 24.94 12.68
C SER A 180 -10.46 26.06 13.71
N ARG A 181 -11.25 27.13 13.61
CA ARG A 181 -11.21 28.29 14.56
C ARG A 181 -12.20 28.21 15.70
N ASP A 182 -13.21 27.34 15.61
CA ASP A 182 -14.27 27.25 16.62
C ASP A 182 -13.89 26.38 17.84
N GLY A 183 -12.77 25.64 17.76
CA GLY A 183 -12.23 24.86 18.87
C GLY A 183 -12.98 23.57 19.21
N ARG A 184 -14.07 23.28 18.54
CA ARG A 184 -14.83 22.02 18.76
C ARG A 184 -14.03 20.76 18.38
N TRP A 185 -13.12 20.88 17.41
CA TRP A 185 -12.29 19.81 16.88
C TRP A 185 -10.84 20.25 16.74
N ARG A 186 -9.93 19.31 16.86
CA ARG A 186 -8.54 19.48 16.45
C ARG A 186 -8.34 18.93 15.06
N TRP A 187 -7.47 19.58 14.28
CA TRP A 187 -7.21 19.23 12.89
C TRP A 187 -5.75 18.90 12.67
N ILE A 188 -5.51 17.80 11.98
CA ILE A 188 -4.22 17.49 11.38
C ILE A 188 -4.42 17.54 9.87
N VAL A 189 -3.71 18.43 9.19
CA VAL A 189 -3.77 18.56 7.74
C VAL A 189 -2.50 18.01 7.16
N THR A 190 -2.62 17.16 6.15
CA THR A 190 -1.47 16.67 5.38
C THR A 190 -1.88 16.46 3.92
N PHE A 191 -0.93 16.63 3.02
CA PHE A 191 -1.14 16.47 1.59
C PHE A 191 -0.12 15.54 0.96
N HIS A 192 -0.49 14.96 -0.16
CA HIS A 192 0.45 14.24 -1.00
C HIS A 192 1.64 15.14 -1.37
N PRO A 193 2.89 14.64 -1.40
CA PRO A 193 4.09 15.45 -1.72
C PRO A 193 4.02 16.22 -3.04
N LYS A 194 3.22 15.76 -4.00
CA LYS A 194 3.00 16.40 -5.30
C LYS A 194 1.87 17.45 -5.30
N MET A 195 1.32 17.79 -4.13
CA MET A 195 0.31 18.85 -4.03
C MET A 195 0.87 20.17 -4.57
N ASN A 196 0.01 20.95 -5.24
CA ASN A 196 0.36 22.29 -5.71
C ASN A 196 0.94 23.13 -4.55
N PRO A 197 2.12 23.74 -4.71
CA PRO A 197 2.76 24.54 -3.67
C PRO A 197 1.90 25.71 -3.14
N GLU A 198 1.11 26.36 -3.99
CA GLU A 198 0.19 27.45 -3.59
C GLU A 198 -0.92 26.93 -2.69
N THR A 199 -1.57 25.82 -3.07
CA THR A 199 -2.58 25.15 -2.24
C THR A 199 -1.98 24.76 -0.89
N ARG A 200 -0.79 24.17 -0.89
CA ARG A 200 -0.08 23.81 0.34
C ARG A 200 0.20 25.02 1.21
N ALA A 201 0.69 26.12 0.64
CA ALA A 201 0.99 27.35 1.37
C ALA A 201 -0.28 27.96 2.01
N ARG A 202 -1.42 27.94 1.31
CA ARG A 202 -2.71 28.41 1.84
C ARG A 202 -3.13 27.61 3.09
N TYR A 203 -2.96 26.29 3.10
CA TYR A 203 -3.28 25.46 4.26
C TYR A 203 -2.26 25.60 5.39
N LEU A 204 -0.97 25.79 5.08
CA LEU A 204 0.04 26.14 6.08
C LEU A 204 -0.31 27.45 6.82
N ALA A 205 -0.88 28.42 6.10
CA ALA A 205 -1.33 29.69 6.70
C ALA A 205 -2.58 29.56 7.59
N LEU A 206 -3.29 28.42 7.56
CA LEU A 206 -4.42 28.15 8.45
C LEU A 206 -3.99 27.68 9.86
N GLN A 207 -2.72 27.35 10.08
CA GLN A 207 -2.25 26.83 11.37
C GLN A 207 -2.64 27.77 12.52
N ASN A 208 -3.19 27.18 13.56
CA ASN A 208 -3.62 27.85 14.78
C ASN A 208 -3.60 26.84 15.94
N GLU A 209 -4.09 27.21 17.12
CA GLU A 209 -4.11 26.34 18.30
C GLU A 209 -4.91 25.03 18.12
N HIS A 210 -5.79 24.94 17.11
CA HIS A 210 -6.64 23.81 16.82
C HIS A 210 -6.31 23.14 15.49
N LEU A 211 -5.41 23.69 14.66
CA LEU A 211 -5.02 23.14 13.36
C LEU A 211 -3.50 23.09 13.21
N GLU A 212 -3.00 21.89 13.01
CA GLU A 212 -1.60 21.59 12.70
C GLU A 212 -1.48 21.12 11.25
N PHE A 213 -0.46 21.60 10.51
CA PHE A 213 -0.09 21.06 9.22
C PHE A 213 1.08 20.08 9.40
N ALA A 214 0.80 18.79 9.30
CA ALA A 214 1.81 17.74 9.43
C ALA A 214 2.61 17.59 8.13
N GLY A 215 3.93 17.76 8.24
CA GLY A 215 4.89 17.53 7.16
C GLY A 215 5.30 16.06 7.01
N ASN A 216 4.40 15.11 7.29
CA ASN A 216 4.76 13.71 7.42
C ASN A 216 4.78 12.98 6.07
N ASP A 217 5.88 12.31 5.75
CA ASP A 217 6.02 11.48 4.54
C ASP A 217 5.26 10.15 4.64
N ASN A 218 4.91 9.72 5.86
CA ASN A 218 4.19 8.48 6.13
C ASN A 218 2.83 8.77 6.81
N ILE A 219 1.78 8.87 6.03
CA ILE A 219 0.43 9.15 6.52
C ILE A 219 -0.09 8.08 7.52
N LEU A 220 0.41 6.84 7.46
CA LEU A 220 0.00 5.75 8.37
C LEU A 220 0.27 6.10 9.85
N GLU A 221 1.34 6.86 10.13
CA GLU A 221 1.70 7.30 11.49
C GLU A 221 0.68 8.28 12.11
N LEU A 222 -0.13 8.93 11.26
CA LEU A 222 -1.19 9.84 11.72
C LEU A 222 -2.49 9.09 12.05
N PHE A 223 -2.74 7.93 11.45
CA PHE A 223 -4.01 7.21 11.58
C PHE A 223 -4.36 6.80 13.02
N PRO A 224 -3.43 6.34 13.87
CA PRO A 224 -3.73 6.07 15.28
C PRO A 224 -4.12 7.33 16.06
N GLN A 225 -3.62 8.50 15.65
CA GLN A 225 -3.74 9.77 16.37
C GLN A 225 -5.08 10.49 16.15
N VAL A 226 -5.87 10.07 15.18
CA VAL A 226 -7.10 10.76 14.76
C VAL A 226 -8.35 9.92 14.99
N ASP A 227 -9.51 10.53 15.01
CA ASP A 227 -10.81 9.88 15.26
C ASP A 227 -11.58 9.61 13.96
N MET A 228 -11.33 10.40 12.93
CA MET A 228 -11.89 10.27 11.60
C MET A 228 -11.00 10.93 10.55
N MET A 229 -11.32 10.70 9.28
CA MET A 229 -10.63 11.34 8.15
C MET A 229 -11.62 12.07 7.27
N CYS A 230 -11.22 13.27 6.80
CA CYS A 230 -11.87 13.98 5.70
C CYS A 230 -10.95 13.93 4.48
N SER A 231 -11.48 13.58 3.30
CA SER A 231 -10.69 13.43 2.09
C SER A 231 -11.51 13.59 0.81
N ASP A 232 -10.94 13.17 -0.29
CA ASP A 232 -11.56 13.13 -1.63
C ASP A 232 -11.41 11.75 -2.28
N THR A 233 -10.85 11.65 -3.48
CA THR A 233 -10.54 10.38 -4.17
C THR A 233 -9.06 10.00 -3.97
N SER A 234 -8.66 9.80 -2.74
CA SER A 234 -7.30 9.42 -2.36
C SER A 234 -7.14 7.90 -2.18
N SER A 235 -5.97 7.35 -2.52
CA SER A 235 -5.64 5.96 -2.20
C SER A 235 -5.47 5.70 -0.70
N ALA A 236 -5.13 6.72 0.09
CA ALA A 236 -5.02 6.64 1.53
C ALA A 236 -6.34 6.28 2.24
N LEU A 237 -7.50 6.51 1.59
CA LEU A 237 -8.81 6.13 2.11
C LEU A 237 -8.90 4.63 2.43
N SER A 238 -8.43 3.78 1.51
CA SER A 238 -8.48 2.33 1.71
C SER A 238 -7.61 1.90 2.89
N GLU A 239 -6.44 2.51 3.06
CA GLU A 239 -5.56 2.24 4.20
C GLU A 239 -6.20 2.76 5.51
N PHE A 240 -6.81 3.94 5.49
CA PHE A 240 -7.46 4.51 6.68
C PHE A 240 -8.68 3.70 7.13
N LEU A 241 -9.54 3.25 6.20
CA LEU A 241 -10.72 2.44 6.52
C LEU A 241 -10.39 1.13 7.25
N LEU A 242 -9.17 0.62 7.12
CA LEU A 242 -8.70 -0.55 7.88
C LEU A 242 -8.61 -0.29 9.39
N THR A 243 -8.56 0.98 9.81
CA THR A 243 -8.63 1.35 11.25
C THR A 243 -10.02 1.15 11.84
N GLY A 244 -11.05 0.94 11.02
CA GLY A 244 -12.45 0.93 11.44
C GLY A 244 -13.04 2.32 11.71
N LYS A 245 -12.28 3.40 11.50
CA LYS A 245 -12.70 4.78 11.78
C LYS A 245 -13.46 5.37 10.59
N PRO A 246 -14.41 6.29 10.83
CA PRO A 246 -15.25 6.88 9.79
C PRO A 246 -14.48 7.85 8.88
N VAL A 247 -15.00 7.95 7.65
CA VAL A 247 -14.46 8.85 6.62
C VAL A 247 -15.58 9.69 6.02
N VAL A 248 -15.34 11.01 5.93
CA VAL A 248 -16.12 11.95 5.11
C VAL A 248 -15.35 12.21 3.82
N THR A 249 -16.02 12.13 2.68
CA THR A 249 -15.42 12.46 1.39
C THR A 249 -16.18 13.53 0.66
N PHE A 250 -15.48 14.29 -0.18
CA PHE A 250 -16.08 15.31 -1.04
C PHE A 250 -15.96 14.85 -2.51
N LYS A 251 -17.12 14.64 -3.15
CA LYS A 251 -17.23 14.22 -4.56
C LYS A 251 -16.35 13.03 -4.90
N ASN A 252 -16.39 12.00 -4.07
CA ASN A 252 -15.62 10.81 -4.28
C ASN A 252 -16.08 10.10 -5.56
N ARG A 253 -15.15 9.73 -6.44
CA ARG A 253 -15.46 9.03 -7.69
C ARG A 253 -15.99 7.62 -7.52
N ARG A 254 -15.88 7.05 -6.32
CA ARG A 254 -16.34 5.71 -5.96
C ARG A 254 -16.98 5.74 -4.57
N PRO A 255 -18.08 6.50 -4.44
CA PRO A 255 -18.81 6.52 -3.19
C PRO A 255 -19.33 5.11 -2.88
N GLY A 256 -19.48 4.82 -1.61
CA GLY A 256 -20.04 3.56 -1.14
C GLY A 256 -20.52 3.69 0.29
N PRO A 257 -21.22 2.68 0.83
CA PRO A 257 -21.83 2.75 2.15
C PRO A 257 -20.82 2.94 3.30
N GLN A 258 -19.53 2.64 3.06
CA GLN A 258 -18.43 2.84 4.01
C GLN A 258 -17.95 4.30 4.10
N LEU A 259 -18.51 5.22 3.29
CA LEU A 259 -18.14 6.64 3.24
C LEU A 259 -19.36 7.51 3.49
N ILE A 260 -19.17 8.66 4.15
CA ILE A 260 -20.13 9.76 4.09
C ILE A 260 -19.63 10.69 2.98
N ASP A 261 -20.16 10.53 1.77
CA ASP A 261 -19.79 11.36 0.63
C ASP A 261 -20.74 12.55 0.48
N ILE A 262 -20.18 13.74 0.33
CA ILE A 262 -20.90 15.00 0.13
C ILE A 262 -20.48 15.66 -1.19
N ASP A 263 -21.32 16.50 -1.74
CA ASP A 263 -21.09 17.25 -2.98
C ASP A 263 -21.22 18.77 -2.85
N ASP A 264 -21.71 19.24 -1.68
CA ASP A 264 -21.81 20.65 -1.31
C ASP A 264 -20.97 20.95 -0.07
N PRO A 265 -20.07 21.96 -0.08
CA PRO A 265 -19.32 22.38 1.10
C PRO A 265 -20.19 22.69 2.33
N ALA A 266 -21.41 23.20 2.15
CA ALA A 266 -22.33 23.48 3.24
C ALA A 266 -22.72 22.24 4.07
N GLN A 267 -22.60 21.04 3.49
CA GLN A 267 -22.86 19.76 4.17
C GLN A 267 -21.68 19.31 5.04
N PHE A 268 -20.50 19.93 4.93
CA PHE A 268 -19.24 19.41 5.47
C PHE A 268 -19.27 19.29 7.00
N GLU A 269 -19.77 20.30 7.70
CA GLU A 269 -19.89 20.29 9.17
C GLU A 269 -20.81 19.17 9.68
N GLY A 270 -22.03 19.07 9.14
CA GLY A 270 -22.98 18.03 9.52
C GLY A 270 -22.49 16.62 9.17
N ALA A 271 -21.72 16.46 8.08
CA ALA A 271 -21.11 15.18 7.72
C ALA A 271 -20.03 14.76 8.74
N ILE A 272 -19.22 15.70 9.26
CA ILE A 272 -18.24 15.45 10.31
C ILE A 272 -18.94 15.04 11.60
N GLU A 273 -19.99 15.77 12.03
CA GLU A 273 -20.76 15.43 13.24
C GLU A 273 -21.37 14.04 13.14
N ARG A 274 -21.97 13.70 11.99
CA ARG A 274 -22.48 12.35 11.71
C ARG A 274 -21.39 11.29 11.76
N ALA A 275 -20.22 11.56 11.20
CA ALA A 275 -19.09 10.63 11.23
C ALA A 275 -18.60 10.37 12.66
N LEU A 276 -18.46 11.44 13.47
CA LEU A 276 -18.03 11.35 14.86
C LEU A 276 -19.06 10.64 15.77
N ALA A 277 -20.35 10.70 15.42
CA ALA A 277 -21.39 9.95 16.09
C ALA A 277 -21.30 8.43 15.85
N ARG A 278 -20.53 8.00 14.85
CA ARG A 278 -20.23 6.59 14.52
C ARG A 278 -21.48 5.72 14.38
N PRO A 279 -22.41 6.03 13.46
CA PRO A 279 -23.62 5.23 13.27
C PRO A 279 -23.28 3.74 13.04
N PRO A 280 -24.00 2.81 13.67
CA PRO A 280 -23.70 1.38 13.59
C PRO A 280 -23.64 0.84 12.16
N GLU A 281 -24.52 1.33 11.27
CA GLU A 281 -24.59 0.96 9.86
C GLU A 281 -23.33 1.41 9.10
N LEU A 282 -22.79 2.61 9.40
CA LEU A 282 -21.55 3.09 8.81
C LEU A 282 -20.36 2.23 9.26
N LEU A 283 -20.28 1.95 10.55
CA LEU A 283 -19.20 1.12 11.10
C LEU A 283 -19.26 -0.31 10.54
N GLN A 284 -20.46 -0.85 10.30
CA GLN A 284 -20.61 -2.17 9.66
C GLN A 284 -20.12 -2.11 8.21
N ALA A 285 -20.53 -1.12 7.43
CA ALA A 285 -20.09 -0.96 6.06
C ALA A 285 -18.56 -0.76 5.94
N ILE A 286 -17.94 -0.08 6.91
CA ILE A 286 -16.47 0.05 7.00
C ILE A 286 -15.83 -1.32 7.25
N ARG A 287 -16.39 -2.13 8.16
CA ARG A 287 -15.87 -3.49 8.42
C ARG A 287 -15.97 -4.37 7.17
N ASP A 288 -17.13 -4.38 6.52
CA ASP A 288 -17.37 -5.18 5.31
C ASP A 288 -16.41 -4.79 4.17
N TYR A 289 -16.19 -3.48 4.01
CA TYR A 289 -15.21 -2.98 3.05
C TYR A 289 -13.78 -3.43 3.38
N ALA A 290 -13.37 -3.27 4.64
CA ALA A 290 -12.05 -3.64 5.11
C ALA A 290 -11.79 -5.15 4.98
N ASP A 291 -12.79 -6.00 5.30
CA ASP A 291 -12.70 -7.45 5.13
C ASP A 291 -12.60 -7.86 3.66
N ALA A 292 -13.23 -7.12 2.75
CA ALA A 292 -13.13 -7.39 1.32
C ALA A 292 -11.75 -7.07 0.74
N ILE A 293 -11.01 -6.10 1.30
CA ILE A 293 -9.71 -5.66 0.75
C ILE A 293 -8.51 -6.19 1.53
N HIS A 294 -8.63 -6.36 2.86
CA HIS A 294 -7.55 -6.81 3.74
C HIS A 294 -8.10 -7.38 5.06
N PRO A 295 -8.57 -8.63 5.10
CA PRO A 295 -9.12 -9.24 6.31
C PRO A 295 -8.05 -9.54 7.37
N SER A 296 -6.80 -9.69 6.96
CA SER A 296 -5.66 -10.05 7.81
C SER A 296 -5.18 -8.86 8.65
N ARG A 297 -5.71 -8.69 9.87
CA ARG A 297 -5.42 -7.55 10.75
C ARG A 297 -4.47 -7.89 11.91
N ASP A 298 -3.75 -9.00 11.80
CA ASP A 298 -2.84 -9.50 12.84
C ASP A 298 -1.38 -9.07 12.66
N GLY A 299 -1.09 -8.30 11.61
CA GLY A 299 0.27 -7.83 11.30
C GLY A 299 1.24 -8.94 10.91
N ARG A 300 0.74 -10.03 10.31
CA ARG A 300 1.53 -11.21 9.91
C ARG A 300 1.50 -11.49 8.40
N SER A 301 1.23 -10.49 7.59
CA SER A 301 1.18 -10.64 6.11
C SER A 301 2.54 -11.08 5.55
N SER A 302 3.63 -10.54 6.07
CA SER A 302 4.99 -10.93 5.67
C SER A 302 5.27 -12.42 5.91
N GLU A 303 4.82 -12.94 7.05
CA GLU A 303 4.98 -14.38 7.37
C GLU A 303 4.19 -15.24 6.38
N ARG A 304 2.94 -14.84 6.04
CA ARG A 304 2.12 -15.55 5.06
C ARG A 304 2.72 -15.53 3.65
N VAL A 305 3.40 -14.43 3.28
CA VAL A 305 4.15 -14.38 2.01
C VAL A 305 5.26 -15.43 1.99
N LEU A 306 6.02 -15.58 3.09
CA LEU A 306 7.07 -16.59 3.19
C LEU A 306 6.48 -18.01 3.15
N ASP A 307 5.38 -18.27 3.86
CA ASP A 307 4.67 -19.56 3.82
C ASP A 307 4.16 -19.89 2.41
N ALA A 308 3.63 -18.87 1.70
CA ALA A 308 3.19 -19.02 0.32
C ALA A 308 4.35 -19.39 -0.64
N ILE A 309 5.52 -18.79 -0.43
CA ILE A 309 6.75 -19.13 -1.19
C ILE A 309 7.17 -20.57 -0.88
N ASP A 310 7.18 -20.96 0.39
CA ASP A 310 7.54 -22.32 0.81
C ASP A 310 6.59 -23.36 0.21
N ALA A 311 5.29 -23.12 0.27
CA ALA A 311 4.28 -23.98 -0.34
C ALA A 311 4.44 -24.04 -1.87
N PHE A 312 4.77 -22.90 -2.51
CA PHE A 312 4.99 -22.85 -3.94
C PHE A 312 6.22 -23.65 -4.38
N VAL A 313 7.33 -23.54 -3.65
CA VAL A 313 8.57 -24.29 -3.91
C VAL A 313 8.36 -25.78 -3.68
N ALA A 314 7.69 -26.18 -2.59
CA ALA A 314 7.39 -27.58 -2.28
C ALA A 314 6.53 -28.27 -3.35
N ARG A 315 5.55 -27.56 -3.95
CA ARG A 315 4.71 -28.06 -5.03
C ARG A 315 5.48 -28.26 -6.36
N GLY A 316 6.60 -27.57 -6.52
CA GLY A 316 7.39 -27.60 -7.77
C GLY A 316 6.64 -26.97 -8.97
N SER A 317 7.26 -27.06 -10.14
CA SER A 317 6.72 -26.48 -11.40
C SER A 317 5.81 -27.42 -12.19
N ARG A 318 5.52 -28.64 -11.68
CA ARG A 318 4.70 -29.63 -12.39
C ARG A 318 3.33 -29.04 -12.72
N ASN A 319 2.88 -29.22 -13.96
CA ASN A 319 1.58 -28.78 -14.49
C ASN A 319 1.40 -27.26 -14.74
N ARG A 320 2.44 -26.43 -14.71
CA ARG A 320 2.30 -25.02 -15.11
C ARG A 320 2.62 -24.81 -16.57
N ARG A 321 1.82 -23.97 -17.23
CA ARG A 321 2.12 -23.51 -18.59
C ARG A 321 3.39 -22.67 -18.61
N ARG A 322 4.06 -22.60 -19.75
CA ARG A 322 5.21 -21.70 -19.90
C ARG A 322 4.76 -20.23 -19.85
N LYS A 323 5.54 -19.38 -19.19
CA LYS A 323 5.33 -17.94 -19.22
C LYS A 323 5.41 -17.41 -20.66
N PRO A 324 4.66 -16.33 -21.00
CA PRO A 324 4.75 -15.71 -22.32
C PRO A 324 6.18 -15.23 -22.59
N LEU A 325 6.57 -15.22 -23.86
CA LEU A 325 7.94 -14.86 -24.27
C LEU A 325 8.33 -13.45 -23.84
N ASN A 326 7.42 -12.48 -23.91
CA ASN A 326 7.60 -11.11 -23.42
C ASN A 326 8.85 -10.39 -23.96
N LEU A 327 9.22 -10.64 -25.22
CA LEU A 327 10.51 -10.25 -25.79
C LEU A 327 10.77 -8.73 -25.60
N TRP A 328 9.84 -7.88 -25.97
CA TRP A 328 10.00 -6.41 -25.85
C TRP A 328 10.16 -5.93 -24.41
N ARG A 329 9.41 -6.51 -23.47
CA ARG A 329 9.54 -6.15 -22.04
C ARG A 329 10.85 -6.64 -21.46
N LYS A 330 11.27 -7.85 -21.83
CA LYS A 330 12.56 -8.43 -21.43
C LYS A 330 13.72 -7.60 -21.99
N LEU A 331 13.64 -7.19 -23.26
CA LEU A 331 14.66 -6.35 -23.90
C LEU A 331 14.77 -5.00 -23.20
N ARG A 332 13.63 -4.36 -22.90
CA ARG A 332 13.61 -3.08 -22.16
C ARG A 332 14.25 -3.21 -20.78
N LEU A 333 13.98 -4.29 -20.04
CA LEU A 333 14.61 -4.55 -18.74
C LEU A 333 16.12 -4.80 -18.87
N ARG A 334 16.55 -5.56 -19.87
CA ARG A 334 17.98 -5.76 -20.14
C ARG A 334 18.69 -4.44 -20.42
N ARG A 335 18.11 -3.60 -21.27
CA ARG A 335 18.66 -2.27 -21.58
C ARG A 335 18.72 -1.37 -20.34
N ARG A 336 17.66 -1.38 -19.50
CA ARG A 336 17.59 -0.57 -18.27
C ARG A 336 18.66 -0.98 -17.26
N ILE A 337 18.89 -2.27 -17.07
CA ILE A 337 19.84 -2.81 -16.08
C ILE A 337 21.25 -2.97 -16.66
N GLY A 338 21.42 -2.85 -17.98
CA GLY A 338 22.71 -2.99 -18.64
C GLY A 338 23.21 -4.44 -18.70
N TYR A 339 22.32 -5.45 -18.57
CA TYR A 339 22.71 -6.87 -18.54
C TYR A 339 22.29 -7.64 -19.79
N TRP A 340 23.28 -8.20 -20.52
CA TRP A 340 23.09 -8.94 -21.77
C TRP A 340 23.52 -10.41 -21.70
N GLY A 341 23.91 -10.89 -20.53
CA GLY A 341 24.28 -12.29 -20.30
C GLY A 341 23.09 -13.27 -20.30
N PRO A 342 23.34 -14.55 -20.03
CA PRO A 342 22.31 -15.60 -20.01
C PRO A 342 21.22 -15.30 -18.96
N ALA A 343 19.99 -15.79 -19.25
CA ALA A 343 18.85 -15.68 -18.35
C ALA A 343 18.85 -16.82 -17.31
#